data_35e667c72bdbcdd0ac4332f6ea26d006
#
_entry.id   35e667c72bdbcdd0ac4332f6ea26d006
#
_cell.length_a   1.000
_cell.length_b   1.000
_cell.length_c   1.000
_cell.angle_alpha   90.00
_cell.angle_beta   90.00
_cell.angle_gamma   90.00
#
_symmetry.space_group_name_H-M   'P 1'
#
loop_
_entity.id
_entity.type
_entity.pdbx_description
1 polymer ?
#
loop_
_entity_poly.entity_id
_entity_poly.type
_entity_poly.pdbx_seq_one_letter_code
_entity_poly.pdbx_strand_id
1 'polypeptide(L)'
;IRDRLVAARPILYYSSTDLTCLNGSDCRKMLYLFGTPAIWWLVIPAVLWGLWSLLVRRNRAFLIPLVGAAAGFLPWLMVFDRQMYFFYATAFIPFVIVLIALALGQMIGRGPELSWTWLRSIFGSAMPLGTFLTVCYAALVVAMFAYFSPILYGFIIPESWYQSMMWLPSWS
;
A
#
# COMPACT_ATOMS: atom_id res chain seq x y z
N ILE A 1 16.56 -2.93 13.69
CA ILE A 1 16.02 -1.68 13.10
C ILE A 1 15.46 -1.96 11.68
N ARG A 2 16.13 -2.79 10.88
CA ARG A 2 15.74 -3.07 9.48
C ARG A 2 14.38 -3.77 9.34
N ASP A 3 14.03 -4.64 10.27
CA ASP A 3 12.75 -5.37 10.26
C ASP A 3 11.56 -4.55 10.76
N ARG A 4 11.83 -3.40 11.40
CA ARG A 4 10.81 -2.54 11.99
C ARG A 4 10.24 -1.49 11.03
N LEU A 5 11.01 -1.12 10.00
CA LEU A 5 10.63 -0.04 9.06
C LEU A 5 10.04 -0.55 7.74
N VAL A 6 10.35 -1.77 7.32
CA VAL A 6 10.12 -2.19 5.93
C VAL A 6 8.97 -3.17 5.75
N ALA A 7 8.65 -3.96 6.75
CA ALA A 7 7.54 -4.88 6.66
C ALA A 7 6.98 -5.11 8.05
N ALA A 8 5.88 -4.49 8.36
CA ALA A 8 5.01 -5.04 9.37
C ALA A 8 4.82 -6.52 9.03
N ARG A 9 5.27 -7.42 9.91
CA ARG A 9 5.10 -8.86 9.70
C ARG A 9 3.62 -9.12 9.49
N PRO A 10 3.21 -9.80 8.41
CA PRO A 10 1.82 -10.17 8.24
C PRO A 10 1.43 -11.04 9.45
N ILE A 11 0.23 -10.82 9.95
CA ILE A 11 -0.30 -11.64 11.03
C ILE A 11 -1.10 -12.74 10.38
N LEU A 12 -0.69 -13.99 10.61
CA LEU A 12 -1.46 -15.16 10.24
C LEU A 12 -2.56 -15.38 11.29
N TYR A 13 -3.81 -15.19 10.92
CA TYR A 13 -4.95 -15.44 11.80
C TYR A 13 -5.46 -16.87 11.71
N TYR A 14 -5.41 -17.46 10.52
CA TYR A 14 -5.93 -18.79 10.29
C TYR A 14 -5.14 -19.49 9.20
N SER A 15 -4.85 -20.77 9.41
CA SER A 15 -4.18 -21.64 8.46
C SER A 15 -4.84 -23.01 8.46
N SER A 16 -5.22 -23.51 7.28
CA SER A 16 -5.62 -24.90 7.05
C SER A 16 -4.92 -25.39 5.79
N THR A 17 -4.11 -26.42 5.93
CA THR A 17 -3.27 -26.99 4.88
C THR A 17 -3.75 -28.32 4.32
N ASP A 18 -4.72 -28.97 5.01
CA ASP A 18 -5.19 -30.31 4.66
C ASP A 18 -6.41 -30.28 3.73
N LEU A 19 -6.39 -29.39 2.73
CA LEU A 19 -7.48 -29.22 1.77
C LEU A 19 -7.05 -29.69 0.40
N THR A 20 -7.82 -30.61 -0.18
CA THR A 20 -7.68 -30.97 -1.60
C THR A 20 -8.65 -30.16 -2.45
N CYS A 21 -8.16 -29.55 -3.51
CA CYS A 21 -8.99 -28.90 -4.50
C CYS A 21 -9.78 -29.91 -5.34
N LEU A 22 -10.84 -29.43 -5.99
CA LEU A 22 -11.66 -30.23 -6.91
C LEU A 22 -10.85 -30.92 -8.03
N ASN A 23 -9.65 -30.41 -8.33
CA ASN A 23 -8.74 -30.95 -9.34
C ASN A 23 -7.66 -31.89 -8.76
N GLY A 24 -7.77 -32.31 -7.49
CA GLY A 24 -6.78 -33.19 -6.84
C GLY A 24 -5.43 -32.54 -6.49
N SER A 25 -5.31 -31.22 -6.67
CA SER A 25 -4.11 -30.46 -6.25
C SER A 25 -4.22 -30.04 -4.78
N ASP A 26 -3.07 -29.88 -4.13
CA ASP A 26 -3.01 -29.36 -2.77
C ASP A 26 -3.48 -27.89 -2.75
N CYS A 27 -4.41 -27.62 -1.83
CA CYS A 27 -4.97 -26.30 -1.61
C CYS A 27 -4.76 -25.85 -0.18
N ARG A 28 -4.64 -24.54 -0.01
CA ARG A 28 -4.54 -23.89 1.30
C ARG A 28 -5.65 -22.89 1.52
N LYS A 29 -6.09 -22.80 2.75
CA LYS A 29 -6.94 -21.71 3.24
C LYS A 29 -6.17 -20.96 4.30
N MET A 30 -5.80 -19.73 4.00
CA MET A 30 -5.06 -18.88 4.92
C MET A 30 -5.69 -17.51 5.00
N LEU A 31 -5.68 -16.94 6.21
CA LEU A 31 -6.17 -15.59 6.46
C LEU A 31 -5.02 -14.78 7.05
N TYR A 32 -4.53 -13.84 6.26
CA TYR A 32 -3.47 -12.92 6.65
C TYR A 32 -4.00 -11.50 6.84
N LEU A 33 -3.43 -10.79 7.80
CA LEU A 33 -3.55 -9.35 7.91
C LEU A 33 -2.24 -8.71 7.49
N PHE A 34 -2.24 -8.02 6.36
CA PHE A 34 -1.13 -7.18 5.90
C PHE A 34 -1.65 -6.05 5.02
N GLY A 35 -0.84 -5.02 4.80
CA GLY A 35 -1.24 -3.89 3.97
C GLY A 35 -0.82 -4.05 2.52
N THR A 36 -1.58 -3.43 1.62
CA THR A 36 -1.25 -3.39 0.19
C THR A 36 0.15 -2.80 -0.02
N PRO A 37 1.10 -3.55 -0.63
CA PRO A 37 2.49 -3.10 -0.77
C PRO A 37 2.63 -1.75 -1.47
N ALA A 38 1.80 -1.46 -2.48
CA ALA A 38 1.82 -0.19 -3.20
C ALA A 38 1.61 1.03 -2.27
N ILE A 39 0.76 0.92 -1.25
CA ILE A 39 0.54 1.99 -0.26
C ILE A 39 1.78 2.12 0.63
N TRP A 40 2.32 0.99 1.11
CA TRP A 40 3.47 0.99 1.99
C TRP A 40 4.74 1.55 1.36
N TRP A 41 4.96 1.31 0.07
CA TRP A 41 6.11 1.87 -0.65
C TRP A 41 6.06 3.40 -0.75
N LEU A 42 4.87 3.99 -0.76
CA LEU A 42 4.73 5.44 -0.80
C LEU A 42 4.66 6.12 0.58
N VAL A 43 4.66 5.39 1.70
CA VAL A 43 4.61 5.99 3.05
C VAL A 43 5.74 7.01 3.23
N ILE A 44 6.99 6.58 3.04
CA ILE A 44 8.16 7.43 3.24
C ILE A 44 8.19 8.61 2.25
N PRO A 45 8.06 8.40 0.93
CA PRO A 45 7.98 9.50 -0.03
C PRO A 45 6.85 10.49 0.27
N ALA A 46 5.67 10.01 0.66
CA ALA A 46 4.53 10.88 0.95
C ALA A 46 4.74 11.72 2.21
N VAL A 47 5.32 11.15 3.26
CA VAL A 47 5.67 11.90 4.48
C VAL A 47 6.73 12.96 4.18
N LEU A 48 7.80 12.62 3.46
CA LEU A 48 8.84 13.57 3.08
C LEU A 48 8.29 14.69 2.20
N TRP A 49 7.45 14.35 1.22
CA TRP A 49 6.76 15.34 0.39
C TRP A 49 5.82 16.23 1.19
N GLY A 50 5.07 15.64 2.12
CA GLY A 50 4.18 16.37 3.02
C GLY A 50 4.94 17.36 3.89
N LEU A 51 6.05 16.95 4.51
CA LEU A 51 6.92 17.82 5.30
C LEU A 51 7.48 18.97 4.46
N TRP A 52 8.00 18.65 3.27
CA TRP A 52 8.50 19.68 2.36
C TRP A 52 7.40 20.65 1.92
N SER A 53 6.21 20.14 1.58
CA SER A 53 5.06 20.97 1.19
C SER A 53 4.59 21.86 2.33
N LEU A 54 4.61 21.37 3.57
CA LEU A 54 4.23 22.15 4.74
C LEU A 54 5.28 23.24 5.07
N LEU A 55 6.56 22.86 5.12
CA LEU A 55 7.63 23.75 5.59
C LEU A 55 8.07 24.75 4.54
N VAL A 56 8.28 24.30 3.29
CA VAL A 56 8.82 25.13 2.21
C VAL A 56 7.71 25.84 1.44
N ARG A 57 6.68 25.10 1.04
CA ARG A 57 5.55 25.68 0.30
C ARG A 57 4.47 26.29 1.19
N ARG A 58 4.59 26.15 2.52
CA ARG A 58 3.63 26.64 3.52
C ARG A 58 2.19 26.17 3.26
N ASN A 59 2.03 24.98 2.67
CA ASN A 59 0.71 24.41 2.37
C ASN A 59 0.16 23.72 3.64
N ARG A 60 -0.75 24.39 4.32
CA ARG A 60 -1.34 23.93 5.59
C ARG A 60 -2.22 22.70 5.46
N ALA A 61 -2.64 22.31 4.23
CA ALA A 61 -3.43 21.09 4.02
C ALA A 61 -2.69 19.83 4.51
N PHE A 62 -1.36 19.84 4.49
CA PHE A 62 -0.54 18.71 4.96
C PHE A 62 -0.37 18.66 6.50
N LEU A 63 -0.74 19.71 7.24
CA LEU A 63 -0.52 19.78 8.69
C LEU A 63 -1.28 18.68 9.44
N ILE A 64 -2.59 18.59 9.23
CA ILE A 64 -3.45 17.63 9.94
C ILE A 64 -3.02 16.18 9.68
N PRO A 65 -2.84 15.73 8.42
CA PRO A 65 -2.45 14.35 8.17
C PRO A 65 -1.02 14.04 8.65
N LEU A 66 -0.09 15.00 8.62
CA LEU A 66 1.25 14.80 9.18
C LEU A 66 1.21 14.64 10.70
N VAL A 67 0.46 15.52 11.40
CA VAL A 67 0.31 15.43 12.86
C VAL A 67 -0.40 14.13 13.24
N GLY A 68 -1.46 13.74 12.53
CA GLY A 68 -2.17 12.50 12.79
C GLY A 68 -1.30 11.26 12.57
N ALA A 69 -0.53 11.22 11.47
CA ALA A 69 0.42 10.15 11.21
C ALA A 69 1.52 10.09 12.28
N ALA A 70 2.06 11.24 12.68
CA ALA A 70 3.06 11.32 13.75
C ALA A 70 2.49 10.86 15.10
N ALA A 71 1.32 11.34 15.49
CA ALA A 71 0.66 10.94 16.73
C ALA A 71 0.35 9.44 16.80
N GLY A 72 0.01 8.82 15.66
CA GLY A 72 -0.23 7.38 15.60
C GLY A 72 1.05 6.54 15.56
N PHE A 73 2.17 7.09 15.08
CA PHE A 73 3.42 6.34 14.88
C PHE A 73 4.48 6.61 15.97
N LEU A 74 4.68 7.88 16.40
CA LEU A 74 5.76 8.24 17.33
C LEU A 74 5.71 7.54 18.68
N PRO A 75 4.53 7.27 19.31
CA PRO A 75 4.50 6.54 20.59
C PRO A 75 5.17 5.17 20.50
N TRP A 76 5.15 4.53 19.33
CA TRP A 76 5.78 3.22 19.13
C TRP A 76 7.31 3.28 19.07
N LEU A 77 7.87 4.43 18.74
CA LEU A 77 9.32 4.63 18.80
C LEU A 77 9.85 4.74 20.23
N MET A 78 8.97 5.02 21.20
CA MET A 78 9.35 5.11 22.61
C MET A 78 9.38 3.74 23.32
N VAL A 79 8.74 2.72 22.72
CA VAL A 79 8.62 1.37 23.30
C VAL A 79 9.40 0.38 22.43
N PHE A 80 10.74 0.40 22.57
CA PHE A 80 11.65 -0.37 21.70
C PHE A 80 11.58 -1.89 21.88
N ASP A 81 11.13 -2.38 23.04
CA ASP A 81 11.12 -3.81 23.37
C ASP A 81 9.85 -4.56 22.96
N ARG A 82 8.84 -3.85 22.46
CA ARG A 82 7.60 -4.47 21.98
C ARG A 82 7.69 -4.86 20.50
N GLN A 83 7.19 -6.04 20.19
CA GLN A 83 6.97 -6.45 18.81
C GLN A 83 5.88 -5.56 18.19
N MET A 84 6.21 -4.94 17.05
CA MET A 84 5.23 -4.16 16.29
C MET A 84 4.42 -5.10 15.41
N TYR A 85 3.14 -5.24 15.72
CA TYR A 85 2.19 -5.95 14.90
C TYR A 85 1.51 -5.02 13.89
N PHE A 86 1.10 -5.56 12.76
CA PHE A 86 0.48 -4.79 11.68
C PHE A 86 -0.77 -4.01 12.11
N PHE A 87 -1.58 -4.54 13.05
CA PHE A 87 -2.79 -3.86 13.50
C PHE A 87 -2.53 -2.50 14.18
N TYR A 88 -1.34 -2.24 14.68
CA TYR A 88 -0.98 -0.91 15.19
C TYR A 88 -0.91 0.15 14.09
N ALA A 89 -0.69 -0.28 12.85
CA ALA A 89 -0.68 0.61 11.70
C ALA A 89 -2.04 1.26 11.42
N THR A 90 -3.14 0.65 11.88
CA THR A 90 -4.50 1.21 11.72
C THR A 90 -4.64 2.59 12.32
N ALA A 91 -3.85 2.93 13.35
CA ALA A 91 -3.88 4.24 13.99
C ALA A 91 -3.35 5.37 13.08
N PHE A 92 -2.35 5.11 12.23
CA PHE A 92 -1.71 6.15 11.41
C PHE A 92 -1.97 6.00 9.89
N ILE A 93 -2.33 4.82 9.42
CA ILE A 93 -2.57 4.54 7.99
C ILE A 93 -3.58 5.48 7.33
N PRO A 94 -4.73 5.84 7.93
CA PRO A 94 -5.69 6.75 7.32
C PRO A 94 -5.04 8.11 6.99
N PHE A 95 -4.21 8.61 7.88
CA PHE A 95 -3.50 9.89 7.69
C PHE A 95 -2.44 9.78 6.59
N VAL A 96 -1.75 8.65 6.49
CA VAL A 96 -0.81 8.38 5.39
C VAL A 96 -1.52 8.31 4.04
N ILE A 97 -2.68 7.67 3.97
CA ILE A 97 -3.49 7.63 2.74
C ILE A 97 -3.87 9.05 2.31
N VAL A 98 -4.27 9.90 3.26
CA VAL A 98 -4.56 11.32 2.97
C VAL A 98 -3.32 12.05 2.48
N LEU A 99 -2.12 11.80 3.05
CA LEU A 99 -0.86 12.37 2.57
C LEU A 99 -0.56 11.96 1.13
N ILE A 100 -0.72 10.67 0.81
CA ILE A 100 -0.55 10.14 -0.55
C ILE A 100 -1.55 10.82 -1.50
N ALA A 101 -2.83 10.89 -1.13
CA ALA A 101 -3.86 11.51 -1.93
C ALA A 101 -3.58 13.00 -2.21
N LEU A 102 -3.14 13.75 -1.18
CA LEU A 102 -2.75 15.15 -1.35
C LEU A 102 -1.51 15.32 -2.24
N ALA A 103 -0.51 14.44 -2.10
CA ALA A 103 0.69 14.47 -2.94
C ALA A 103 0.34 14.19 -4.40
N LEU A 104 -0.45 13.15 -4.66
CA LEU A 104 -0.93 12.81 -5.99
C LEU A 104 -1.82 13.90 -6.57
N GLY A 105 -2.72 14.48 -5.76
CA GLY A 105 -3.57 15.61 -6.15
C GLY A 105 -2.78 16.83 -6.63
N GLN A 106 -1.60 17.08 -6.05
CA GLN A 106 -0.70 18.14 -6.53
C GLN A 106 -0.03 17.82 -7.86
N MET A 107 0.02 16.56 -8.28
CA MET A 107 0.59 16.13 -9.57
C MET A 107 -0.43 16.20 -10.70
N ILE A 108 -1.73 16.10 -10.41
CA ILE A 108 -2.80 16.15 -11.42
C ILE A 108 -2.72 17.47 -12.21
N GLY A 109 -2.82 17.36 -13.52
CA GLY A 109 -2.75 18.51 -14.44
C GLY A 109 -1.36 19.09 -14.65
N ARG A 110 -0.30 18.50 -14.08
CA ARG A 110 1.08 19.00 -14.19
C ARG A 110 1.94 18.09 -15.05
N GLY A 111 2.98 18.71 -15.61
CA GLY A 111 3.97 18.05 -16.44
C GLY A 111 3.65 18.12 -17.93
N PRO A 112 4.54 17.56 -18.77
CA PRO A 112 4.38 17.55 -20.21
C PRO A 112 3.14 16.73 -20.61
N GLU A 113 2.52 17.12 -21.70
CA GLU A 113 1.40 16.38 -22.27
C GLU A 113 1.88 15.13 -22.99
N LEU A 114 1.31 13.99 -22.63
CA LEU A 114 1.54 12.71 -23.27
C LEU A 114 0.54 12.56 -24.44
N SER A 115 1.05 12.65 -25.67
CA SER A 115 0.26 12.55 -26.90
C SER A 115 0.29 11.16 -27.54
N TRP A 116 0.51 10.12 -26.78
CA TRP A 116 0.54 8.76 -27.28
C TRP A 116 -0.80 8.37 -27.91
N THR A 117 -0.75 7.78 -29.08
CA THR A 117 -1.97 7.41 -29.87
C THR A 117 -2.95 6.55 -29.10
N TRP A 118 -2.46 5.57 -28.35
CA TRP A 118 -3.30 4.69 -27.53
C TRP A 118 -3.96 5.41 -26.33
N LEU A 119 -3.28 6.39 -25.70
CA LEU A 119 -3.88 7.21 -24.64
C LEU A 119 -5.02 8.07 -25.20
N ARG A 120 -4.81 8.65 -26.36
CA ARG A 120 -5.85 9.43 -27.05
C ARG A 120 -7.08 8.59 -27.42
N SER A 121 -6.89 7.30 -27.78
CA SER A 121 -8.01 6.42 -28.08
C SER A 121 -8.84 6.05 -26.85
N ILE A 122 -8.24 5.97 -25.67
CA ILE A 122 -8.92 5.60 -24.43
C ILE A 122 -9.54 6.83 -23.74
N PHE A 123 -8.81 7.94 -23.66
CA PHE A 123 -9.21 9.13 -22.89
C PHE A 123 -9.69 10.30 -23.75
N GLY A 124 -9.65 10.19 -25.08
CA GLY A 124 -10.15 11.18 -26.03
C GLY A 124 -9.26 12.45 -26.16
N SER A 125 -8.26 12.63 -25.31
CA SER A 125 -7.38 13.81 -25.30
C SER A 125 -5.94 13.48 -24.87
N ALA A 126 -5.02 14.40 -25.09
CA ALA A 126 -3.69 14.34 -24.48
C ALA A 126 -3.80 14.47 -22.96
N MET A 127 -3.00 13.69 -22.24
CA MET A 127 -3.04 13.63 -20.77
C MET A 127 -1.72 14.17 -20.18
N PRO A 128 -1.77 15.09 -19.19
CA PRO A 128 -0.58 15.53 -18.47
C PRO A 128 0.10 14.35 -17.75
N LEU A 129 1.43 14.30 -17.77
CA LEU A 129 2.22 13.23 -17.16
C LEU A 129 1.83 12.97 -15.70
N GLY A 130 1.60 14.03 -14.91
CA GLY A 130 1.21 13.88 -13.51
C GLY A 130 -0.14 13.19 -13.34
N THR A 131 -1.11 13.46 -14.21
CA THR A 131 -2.40 12.77 -14.22
C THR A 131 -2.22 11.30 -14.60
N PHE A 132 -1.41 11.02 -15.62
CA PHE A 132 -1.11 9.65 -16.05
C PHE A 132 -0.49 8.83 -14.92
N LEU A 133 0.54 9.37 -14.25
CA LEU A 133 1.19 8.70 -13.11
C LEU A 133 0.22 8.45 -11.95
N THR A 134 -0.67 9.40 -11.66
CA THR A 134 -1.70 9.26 -10.62
C THR A 134 -2.67 8.13 -10.95
N VAL A 135 -3.14 8.06 -12.19
CA VAL A 135 -4.04 6.98 -12.66
C VAL A 135 -3.32 5.63 -12.62
N CYS A 136 -2.08 5.56 -13.12
CA CYS A 136 -1.28 4.33 -13.06
C CYS A 136 -1.06 3.84 -11.63
N TYR A 137 -0.78 4.75 -10.70
CA TYR A 137 -0.62 4.37 -9.31
C TYR A 137 -1.94 3.89 -8.68
N ALA A 138 -3.06 4.58 -8.95
CA ALA A 138 -4.36 4.13 -8.46
C ALA A 138 -4.72 2.74 -9.03
N ALA A 139 -4.48 2.51 -10.31
CA ALA A 139 -4.66 1.20 -10.94
C ALA A 139 -3.75 0.13 -10.30
N LEU A 140 -2.50 0.46 -9.99
CA LEU A 140 -1.56 -0.43 -9.29
C LEU A 140 -2.07 -0.82 -7.90
N VAL A 141 -2.59 0.14 -7.12
CA VAL A 141 -3.16 -0.14 -5.79
C VAL A 141 -4.33 -1.11 -5.91
N VAL A 142 -5.25 -0.85 -6.85
CA VAL A 142 -6.42 -1.73 -7.09
C VAL A 142 -5.98 -3.12 -7.55
N ALA A 143 -5.03 -3.21 -8.50
CA ALA A 143 -4.52 -4.48 -9.00
C ALA A 143 -3.83 -5.30 -7.90
N MET A 144 -2.99 -4.66 -7.07
CA MET A 144 -2.35 -5.32 -5.93
C MET A 144 -3.38 -5.79 -4.89
N PHE A 145 -4.38 -4.96 -4.58
CA PHE A 145 -5.44 -5.36 -3.67
C PHE A 145 -6.20 -6.57 -4.23
N ALA A 146 -6.58 -6.55 -5.51
CA ALA A 146 -7.25 -7.68 -6.16
C ALA A 146 -6.38 -8.95 -6.14
N TYR A 147 -5.07 -8.83 -6.41
CA TYR A 147 -4.12 -9.95 -6.40
C TYR A 147 -4.00 -10.60 -5.03
N PHE A 148 -3.90 -9.79 -3.96
CA PHE A 148 -3.76 -10.28 -2.59
C PHE A 148 -5.11 -10.56 -1.90
N SER A 149 -6.23 -10.19 -2.48
CA SER A 149 -7.56 -10.36 -1.88
C SER A 149 -7.86 -11.79 -1.41
N PRO A 150 -7.44 -12.87 -2.12
CA PRO A 150 -7.75 -14.22 -1.68
C PRO A 150 -7.18 -14.58 -0.31
N ILE A 151 -5.97 -14.12 0.01
CA ILE A 151 -5.35 -14.37 1.33
C ILE A 151 -5.82 -13.38 2.40
N LEU A 152 -6.34 -12.21 2.00
CA LEU A 152 -6.96 -11.26 2.93
C LEU A 152 -8.36 -11.70 3.38
N TYR A 153 -9.09 -12.39 2.51
CA TYR A 153 -10.45 -12.88 2.78
C TYR A 153 -10.51 -14.36 3.14
N GLY A 154 -9.37 -15.06 3.11
CA GLY A 154 -9.29 -16.47 3.43
C GLY A 154 -9.98 -17.39 2.42
N PHE A 155 -9.87 -17.10 1.14
CA PHE A 155 -10.34 -18.01 0.10
C PHE A 155 -9.43 -19.23 0.00
N ILE A 156 -9.98 -20.33 -0.50
CA ILE A 156 -9.22 -21.54 -0.82
C ILE A 156 -8.46 -21.28 -2.11
N ILE A 157 -7.13 -21.37 -2.05
CA ILE A 157 -6.26 -21.14 -3.21
C ILE A 157 -5.29 -22.31 -3.42
N PRO A 158 -4.89 -22.58 -4.67
CA PRO A 158 -3.85 -23.55 -4.96
C PRO A 158 -2.51 -23.16 -4.31
N GLU A 159 -1.73 -24.15 -3.91
CA GLU A 159 -0.41 -23.96 -3.29
C GLU A 159 0.51 -23.10 -4.17
N SER A 160 0.51 -23.32 -5.49
CA SER A 160 1.33 -22.55 -6.43
C SER A 160 1.00 -21.06 -6.42
N TRP A 161 -0.28 -20.70 -6.29
CA TRP A 161 -0.68 -19.30 -6.21
C TRP A 161 -0.30 -18.70 -4.86
N TYR A 162 -0.50 -19.43 -3.76
CA TYR A 162 -0.03 -19.00 -2.45
C TYR A 162 1.46 -18.67 -2.45
N GLN A 163 2.30 -19.55 -3.00
CA GLN A 163 3.75 -19.31 -3.09
C GLN A 163 4.10 -18.06 -3.89
N SER A 164 3.37 -17.75 -4.95
CA SER A 164 3.58 -16.53 -5.76
C SER A 164 3.26 -15.23 -5.00
N MET A 165 2.44 -15.30 -3.94
CA MET A 165 2.10 -14.16 -3.09
C MET A 165 3.12 -13.92 -1.97
N MET A 166 3.97 -14.90 -1.65
CA MET A 166 5.00 -14.80 -0.62
C MET A 166 6.26 -14.12 -1.17
N TRP A 167 6.19 -12.79 -1.33
CA TRP A 167 7.29 -12.02 -1.93
C TRP A 167 8.50 -11.84 -1.00
N LEU A 168 8.30 -11.94 0.31
CA LEU A 168 9.36 -11.76 1.29
C LEU A 168 9.53 -13.03 2.13
N PRO A 169 10.78 -13.45 2.43
CA PRO A 169 11.03 -14.60 3.29
C PRO A 169 10.43 -14.48 4.70
N SER A 170 10.12 -13.26 5.12
CA SER A 170 9.47 -12.98 6.41
C SER A 170 7.95 -13.18 6.40
N TRP A 171 7.38 -13.50 5.23
CA TRP A 171 5.94 -13.74 5.06
C TRP A 171 5.59 -15.23 5.09
N SER A 172 6.59 -16.11 4.95
CA SER A 172 6.44 -17.57 5.03
C SER A 172 6.61 -18.10 6.46
#